data_cc6fbd707718dce49d7e8c53d7d82669
#
_entry.id   cc6fbd707718dce49d7e8c53d7d82669
#
_cell.length_a   1.000
_cell.length_b   1.000
_cell.length_c   1.000
_cell.angle_alpha   90.00
_cell.angle_beta   90.00
_cell.angle_gamma   90.00
#
_symmetry.space_group_name_H-M   'P 1'
#
loop_
_entity.id
_entity.type
_entity.pdbx_description
1 polymer ?
#
loop_
_entity_poly.entity_id
_entity_poly.type
_entity_poly.pdbx_seq_one_letter_code
_entity_poly.pdbx_strand_id
1 'polypeptide(L)'
;MNEKESGREHTGIAAEMKVLLREPPLLIGILAVFLLFAVFIIYPFVKILLVPTSADWMRAVTDKEFIEVFSHTIFSSFVATATAIVFGFIFAYGVNYTNMPCKRFFQVVALLPTMAPSVVSGLAFIMLFGRRGFITWEMLHLKVDLYGPVGLWAAQTIAFFPLAYITISGVLKNISPNLELAAQNLGAKGWYLFRTVTLRLATPGLASAFLLVGINSLADFGNPMLVGGNYHVLATEAYTQVTGAWDLPMGATLSVFLVIPTLIVFFVQRYYLEKNSYVTVTGKPVAGLIRVTAVSYTHLRAHETKANIV
;
A
#
# COMPACT_ATOMS: atom_id res chain seq x y z
N MET A 1 -0.67 -38.13 -14.52
CA MET A 1 -1.96 -37.83 -13.88
C MET A 1 -2.51 -36.44 -14.28
N ASN A 2 -1.95 -35.83 -15.37
CA ASN A 2 -2.27 -34.44 -15.81
C ASN A 2 -3.18 -34.29 -17.03
N GLU A 3 -3.50 -35.35 -17.77
CA GLU A 3 -4.37 -35.23 -18.96
C GLU A 3 -5.88 -35.24 -18.67
N LYS A 4 -6.29 -35.81 -17.53
CA LYS A 4 -7.70 -35.85 -17.15
C LYS A 4 -8.23 -34.56 -16.50
N GLU A 5 -7.37 -33.71 -15.96
CA GLU A 5 -7.76 -32.41 -15.38
C GLU A 5 -7.92 -31.34 -16.48
N SER A 6 -7.02 -31.33 -17.48
CA SER A 6 -7.12 -30.42 -18.63
C SER A 6 -8.41 -30.65 -19.45
N GLY A 7 -8.85 -31.89 -19.59
CA GLY A 7 -10.10 -32.22 -20.29
C GLY A 7 -11.37 -31.80 -19.57
N ARG A 8 -11.36 -31.66 -18.24
CA ARG A 8 -12.52 -31.21 -17.45
C ARG A 8 -12.72 -29.70 -17.48
N GLU A 9 -11.65 -28.92 -17.52
CA GLU A 9 -11.75 -27.44 -17.63
C GLU A 9 -12.27 -27.00 -18.99
N HIS A 10 -11.83 -27.63 -20.09
CA HIS A 10 -12.31 -27.29 -21.44
C HIS A 10 -13.78 -27.67 -21.67
N THR A 11 -14.29 -28.74 -21.03
CA THR A 11 -15.72 -29.09 -21.10
C THR A 11 -16.60 -28.14 -20.30
N GLY A 12 -16.07 -27.54 -19.21
CA GLY A 12 -16.78 -26.52 -18.42
C GLY A 12 -17.01 -25.24 -19.21
N ILE A 13 -15.95 -24.68 -19.81
CA ILE A 13 -16.02 -23.42 -20.59
C ILE A 13 -16.94 -23.53 -21.80
N ALA A 14 -16.90 -24.65 -22.53
CA ALA A 14 -17.78 -24.87 -23.66
C ALA A 14 -19.26 -25.05 -23.26
N ALA A 15 -19.52 -25.64 -22.10
CA ALA A 15 -20.89 -25.78 -21.55
C ALA A 15 -21.41 -24.43 -21.07
N GLU A 16 -20.58 -23.65 -20.38
CA GLU A 16 -20.93 -22.28 -19.94
C GLU A 16 -21.18 -21.35 -21.12
N MET A 17 -20.39 -21.46 -22.20
CA MET A 17 -20.57 -20.68 -23.41
C MET A 17 -21.87 -21.06 -24.15
N LYS A 18 -22.30 -22.33 -24.10
CA LYS A 18 -23.59 -22.75 -24.64
C LYS A 18 -24.79 -22.22 -23.83
N VAL A 19 -24.66 -22.10 -22.53
CA VAL A 19 -25.69 -21.49 -21.67
C VAL A 19 -25.79 -20.00 -21.96
N LEU A 20 -24.67 -19.30 -22.07
CA LEU A 20 -24.59 -17.88 -22.43
C LEU A 20 -25.27 -17.58 -23.78
N LEU A 21 -25.06 -18.43 -24.78
CA LEU A 21 -25.68 -18.30 -26.12
C LEU A 21 -27.20 -18.58 -26.11
N ARG A 22 -27.73 -19.22 -25.08
CA ARG A 22 -29.16 -19.49 -24.94
C ARG A 22 -29.95 -18.37 -24.24
N GLU A 23 -29.25 -17.44 -23.61
CA GLU A 23 -29.88 -16.30 -22.91
C GLU A 23 -29.47 -14.98 -23.58
N PRO A 24 -30.20 -14.53 -24.65
CA PRO A 24 -29.86 -13.31 -25.38
C PRO A 24 -29.69 -12.05 -24.50
N PRO A 25 -30.50 -11.82 -23.45
CA PRO A 25 -30.32 -10.64 -22.62
C PRO A 25 -28.99 -10.64 -21.86
N LEU A 26 -28.53 -11.82 -21.40
CA LEU A 26 -27.26 -11.96 -20.70
C LEU A 26 -26.08 -11.74 -21.65
N LEU A 27 -26.16 -12.29 -22.85
CA LEU A 27 -25.14 -12.08 -23.89
C LEU A 27 -25.02 -10.60 -24.27
N ILE A 28 -26.13 -9.91 -24.48
CA ILE A 28 -26.16 -8.47 -24.78
C ILE A 28 -25.54 -7.67 -23.63
N GLY A 29 -25.87 -8.02 -22.37
CA GLY A 29 -25.29 -7.38 -21.19
C GLY A 29 -23.77 -7.53 -21.13
N ILE A 30 -23.25 -8.73 -21.35
CA ILE A 30 -21.81 -9.00 -21.35
C ILE A 30 -21.11 -8.25 -22.50
N LEU A 31 -21.69 -8.27 -23.70
CA LEU A 31 -21.15 -7.53 -24.85
C LEU A 31 -21.14 -6.02 -24.58
N ALA A 32 -22.19 -5.48 -23.99
CA ALA A 32 -22.26 -4.07 -23.64
C ALA A 32 -21.17 -3.69 -22.62
N VAL A 33 -20.97 -4.49 -21.57
CA VAL A 33 -19.88 -4.28 -20.59
C VAL A 33 -18.52 -4.38 -21.26
N PHE A 34 -18.30 -5.37 -22.10
CA PHE A 34 -17.05 -5.53 -22.84
C PHE A 34 -16.78 -4.35 -23.79
N LEU A 35 -17.81 -3.87 -24.49
CA LEU A 35 -17.71 -2.70 -25.36
C LEU A 35 -17.37 -1.44 -24.56
N LEU A 36 -18.02 -1.22 -23.41
CA LEU A 36 -17.70 -0.11 -22.53
C LEU A 36 -16.24 -0.19 -22.04
N PHE A 37 -15.79 -1.37 -21.64
CA PHE A 37 -14.41 -1.60 -21.24
C PHE A 37 -13.43 -1.33 -22.39
N ALA A 38 -13.74 -1.82 -23.60
CA ALA A 38 -12.91 -1.60 -24.77
C ALA A 38 -12.81 -0.12 -25.14
N VAL A 39 -13.93 0.61 -25.14
CA VAL A 39 -13.98 2.03 -25.54
C VAL A 39 -13.39 2.96 -24.47
N PHE A 40 -13.69 2.73 -23.19
CA PHE A 40 -13.31 3.67 -22.13
C PHE A 40 -11.99 3.34 -21.43
N ILE A 41 -11.50 2.12 -21.56
CA ILE A 41 -10.24 1.69 -20.93
C ILE A 41 -9.21 1.30 -22.00
N ILE A 42 -9.50 0.32 -22.84
CA ILE A 42 -8.49 -0.20 -23.76
C ILE A 42 -8.13 0.86 -24.84
N TYR A 43 -9.13 1.50 -25.44
CA TYR A 43 -8.89 2.48 -26.51
C TYR A 43 -8.04 3.69 -26.06
N PRO A 44 -8.34 4.39 -24.93
CA PRO A 44 -7.46 5.46 -24.45
C PRO A 44 -6.05 4.96 -24.09
N PHE A 45 -5.93 3.78 -23.49
CA PHE A 45 -4.64 3.20 -23.17
C PHE A 45 -3.79 2.91 -24.41
N VAL A 46 -4.40 2.32 -25.44
CA VAL A 46 -3.74 2.10 -26.75
C VAL A 46 -3.37 3.43 -27.39
N LYS A 47 -4.22 4.44 -27.33
CA LYS A 47 -3.90 5.78 -27.85
C LYS A 47 -2.69 6.40 -27.17
N ILE A 48 -2.57 6.32 -25.84
CA ILE A 48 -1.41 6.81 -25.11
C ILE A 48 -0.11 6.12 -25.59
N LEU A 49 -0.18 4.82 -25.95
CA LEU A 49 0.98 4.09 -26.45
C LEU A 49 1.33 4.44 -27.91
N LEU A 50 0.36 4.86 -28.72
CA LEU A 50 0.53 5.15 -30.16
C LEU A 50 0.81 6.62 -30.48
N VAL A 51 0.55 7.54 -29.55
CA VAL A 51 0.78 8.98 -29.74
C VAL A 51 2.27 9.34 -29.79
N PRO A 52 3.14 8.77 -28.93
CA PRO A 52 4.57 9.09 -28.93
C PRO A 52 5.27 8.65 -30.21
N THR A 53 6.18 9.49 -30.71
CA THR A 53 7.08 9.16 -31.80
C THR A 53 8.38 8.53 -31.30
N SER A 54 9.18 7.97 -32.23
CA SER A 54 10.51 7.46 -31.85
C SER A 54 11.44 8.54 -31.27
N ALA A 55 11.26 9.78 -31.69
CA ALA A 55 12.01 10.91 -31.15
C ALA A 55 11.63 11.20 -29.68
N ASP A 56 10.36 11.10 -29.30
CA ASP A 56 9.89 11.32 -27.94
C ASP A 56 10.42 10.25 -26.98
N TRP A 57 10.42 8.99 -27.41
CA TRP A 57 11.05 7.88 -26.66
C TRP A 57 12.53 8.12 -26.44
N MET A 58 13.25 8.58 -27.48
CA MET A 58 14.67 8.87 -27.37
C MET A 58 14.92 10.04 -26.40
N ARG A 59 14.15 11.13 -26.52
CA ARG A 59 14.25 12.27 -25.58
C ARG A 59 14.04 11.85 -24.15
N ALA A 60 13.04 11.03 -23.85
CA ALA A 60 12.73 10.58 -22.48
C ALA A 60 13.88 9.79 -21.82
N VAL A 61 14.71 9.10 -22.62
CA VAL A 61 15.86 8.31 -22.08
C VAL A 61 17.21 9.02 -22.21
N THR A 62 17.32 10.09 -22.99
CA THR A 62 18.60 10.82 -23.20
C THR A 62 18.63 12.19 -22.53
N ASP A 63 17.47 12.81 -22.36
CA ASP A 63 17.39 14.13 -21.72
C ASP A 63 17.59 14.01 -20.20
N LYS A 64 18.53 14.77 -19.69
CA LYS A 64 18.89 14.74 -18.25
C LYS A 64 17.71 15.09 -17.35
N GLU A 65 16.87 16.04 -17.78
CA GLU A 65 15.71 16.48 -17.02
C GLU A 65 14.72 15.32 -16.78
N PHE A 66 14.40 14.55 -17.81
CA PHE A 66 13.47 13.42 -17.69
C PHE A 66 14.07 12.24 -16.92
N ILE A 67 15.37 12.00 -17.04
CA ILE A 67 16.09 11.01 -16.23
C ILE A 67 16.04 11.40 -14.74
N GLU A 68 16.23 12.68 -14.44
CA GLU A 68 16.15 13.20 -13.08
C GLU A 68 14.74 13.04 -12.52
N VAL A 69 13.70 13.43 -13.27
CA VAL A 69 12.29 13.27 -12.89
C VAL A 69 11.94 11.78 -12.65
N PHE A 70 12.44 10.87 -13.49
CA PHE A 70 12.28 9.43 -13.28
C PHE A 70 12.93 8.99 -11.96
N SER A 71 14.17 9.40 -11.71
CA SER A 71 14.90 9.08 -10.48
C SER A 71 14.20 9.64 -9.23
N HIS A 72 13.67 10.86 -9.33
CA HIS A 72 12.88 11.50 -8.27
C HIS A 72 11.64 10.67 -7.94
N THR A 73 10.94 10.18 -8.96
CA THR A 73 9.74 9.35 -8.78
C THR A 73 10.05 8.06 -8.02
N ILE A 74 11.07 7.33 -8.45
CA ILE A 74 11.46 6.07 -7.81
C ILE A 74 11.95 6.30 -6.39
N PHE A 75 12.83 7.29 -6.20
CA PHE A 75 13.41 7.58 -4.88
C PHE A 75 12.37 8.07 -3.88
N SER A 76 11.54 9.08 -4.23
CA SER A 76 10.51 9.59 -3.34
C SER A 76 9.48 8.53 -2.97
N SER A 77 9.03 7.74 -3.95
CA SER A 77 8.08 6.66 -3.71
C SER A 77 8.67 5.55 -2.82
N PHE A 78 9.93 5.19 -3.02
CA PHE A 78 10.60 4.20 -2.18
C PHE A 78 10.74 4.68 -0.73
N VAL A 79 11.23 5.91 -0.53
CA VAL A 79 11.44 6.49 0.81
C VAL A 79 10.12 6.67 1.54
N ALA A 80 9.10 7.22 0.88
CA ALA A 80 7.78 7.40 1.46
C ALA A 80 7.12 6.05 1.82
N THR A 81 7.25 5.04 0.95
CA THR A 81 6.76 3.69 1.22
C THR A 81 7.45 3.06 2.42
N ALA A 82 8.79 3.11 2.45
CA ALA A 82 9.57 2.54 3.55
C ALA A 82 9.19 3.16 4.90
N THR A 83 9.07 4.48 4.95
CA THR A 83 8.68 5.19 6.18
C THR A 83 7.23 4.94 6.56
N ALA A 84 6.30 4.91 5.60
CA ALA A 84 4.91 4.57 5.86
C ALA A 84 4.76 3.15 6.43
N ILE A 85 5.55 2.18 5.93
CA ILE A 85 5.57 0.81 6.45
C ILE A 85 6.14 0.77 7.88
N VAL A 86 7.22 1.49 8.17
CA VAL A 86 7.79 1.55 9.52
C VAL A 86 6.78 2.11 10.52
N PHE A 87 6.19 3.27 10.23
CA PHE A 87 5.18 3.86 11.11
C PHE A 87 3.91 3.01 11.18
N GLY A 88 3.46 2.47 10.05
CA GLY A 88 2.31 1.57 9.98
C GLY A 88 2.52 0.31 10.81
N PHE A 89 3.72 -0.27 10.78
CA PHE A 89 4.08 -1.43 11.60
C PHE A 89 4.11 -1.10 13.08
N ILE A 90 4.80 -0.02 13.49
CA ILE A 90 4.87 0.40 14.89
C ILE A 90 3.45 0.62 15.44
N PHE A 91 2.61 1.32 14.68
CA PHE A 91 1.24 1.58 15.11
C PHE A 91 0.39 0.30 15.12
N ALA A 92 0.48 -0.56 14.11
CA ALA A 92 -0.22 -1.83 14.05
C ALA A 92 0.19 -2.75 15.19
N TYR A 93 1.49 -2.81 15.51
CA TYR A 93 1.99 -3.57 16.64
C TYR A 93 1.47 -3.02 17.96
N GLY A 94 1.56 -1.70 18.19
CA GLY A 94 1.02 -1.04 19.38
C GLY A 94 -0.47 -1.32 19.57
N VAL A 95 -1.25 -1.20 18.50
CA VAL A 95 -2.69 -1.43 18.54
C VAL A 95 -3.04 -2.90 18.80
N ASN A 96 -2.35 -3.86 18.23
CA ASN A 96 -2.73 -5.28 18.30
C ASN A 96 -2.10 -6.01 19.50
N TYR A 97 -0.88 -5.65 19.88
CA TYR A 97 -0.09 -6.38 20.88
C TYR A 97 0.03 -5.67 22.24
N THR A 98 -0.40 -4.41 22.37
CA THR A 98 -0.31 -3.68 23.63
C THR A 98 -1.68 -3.28 24.18
N ASN A 99 -1.70 -2.94 25.47
CA ASN A 99 -2.89 -2.36 26.13
C ASN A 99 -2.89 -0.83 26.02
N MET A 100 -2.77 -0.32 24.79
CA MET A 100 -2.77 1.12 24.51
C MET A 100 -4.07 1.78 25.00
N PRO A 101 -4.00 2.86 25.78
CA PRO A 101 -5.20 3.61 26.19
C PRO A 101 -5.86 4.26 24.98
N CYS A 102 -7.17 4.45 25.03
CA CYS A 102 -7.96 5.07 23.96
C CYS A 102 -7.75 4.44 22.57
N LYS A 103 -7.47 3.15 22.52
CA LYS A 103 -7.14 2.39 21.30
C LYS A 103 -8.10 2.66 20.14
N ARG A 104 -9.42 2.68 20.39
CA ARG A 104 -10.44 2.93 19.37
C ARG A 104 -10.33 4.33 18.77
N PHE A 105 -10.05 5.33 19.60
CA PHE A 105 -9.85 6.70 19.13
C PHE A 105 -8.67 6.79 18.17
N PHE A 106 -7.52 6.25 18.56
CA PHE A 106 -6.34 6.26 17.71
C PHE A 106 -6.52 5.47 16.41
N GLN A 107 -7.27 4.36 16.44
CA GLN A 107 -7.63 3.61 15.23
C GLN A 107 -8.45 4.45 14.25
N VAL A 108 -9.47 5.16 14.74
CA VAL A 108 -10.32 6.02 13.90
C VAL A 108 -9.50 7.18 13.32
N VAL A 109 -8.71 7.87 14.15
CA VAL A 109 -7.87 8.99 13.70
C VAL A 109 -6.84 8.56 12.67
N ALA A 110 -6.22 7.39 12.87
CA ALA A 110 -5.26 6.84 11.90
C ALA A 110 -5.87 6.52 10.54
N LEU A 111 -7.18 6.28 10.46
CA LEU A 111 -7.87 5.96 9.21
C LEU A 111 -8.40 7.20 8.47
N LEU A 112 -8.46 8.36 9.11
CA LEU A 112 -9.01 9.58 8.50
C LEU A 112 -8.35 9.94 7.15
N PRO A 113 -7.01 9.84 6.99
CA PRO A 113 -6.39 10.18 5.70
C PRO A 113 -6.81 9.27 4.54
N THR A 114 -7.21 8.01 4.79
CA THR A 114 -7.67 7.12 3.69
C THR A 114 -9.01 7.53 3.10
N MET A 115 -9.81 8.29 3.83
CA MET A 115 -11.10 8.78 3.36
C MET A 115 -10.98 10.03 2.49
N ALA A 116 -9.81 10.69 2.53
CA ALA A 116 -9.55 11.92 1.80
C ALA A 116 -8.83 11.64 0.47
N PRO A 117 -9.21 12.26 -0.65
CA PRO A 117 -8.40 12.26 -1.85
C PRO A 117 -6.98 12.80 -1.59
N SER A 118 -5.97 12.35 -2.35
CA SER A 118 -4.56 12.72 -2.14
C SER A 118 -4.33 14.24 -2.17
N VAL A 119 -5.07 14.95 -3.02
CA VAL A 119 -5.05 16.44 -3.07
C VAL A 119 -5.47 17.05 -1.74
N VAL A 120 -6.50 16.52 -1.10
CA VAL A 120 -6.97 17.03 0.22
C VAL A 120 -5.93 16.73 1.31
N SER A 121 -5.30 15.56 1.26
CA SER A 121 -4.21 15.20 2.19
C SER A 121 -3.01 16.13 2.02
N GLY A 122 -2.60 16.43 0.80
CA GLY A 122 -1.54 17.40 0.50
C GLY A 122 -1.87 18.82 0.96
N LEU A 123 -3.12 19.25 0.75
CA LEU A 123 -3.58 20.57 1.21
C LEU A 123 -3.59 20.64 2.75
N ALA A 124 -4.09 19.62 3.43
CA ALA A 124 -4.06 19.52 4.88
C ALA A 124 -2.62 19.54 5.41
N PHE A 125 -1.68 18.86 4.73
CA PHE A 125 -0.26 18.92 5.06
C PHE A 125 0.28 20.35 4.96
N ILE A 126 -0.04 21.09 3.91
CA ILE A 126 0.38 22.49 3.74
C ILE A 126 -0.22 23.39 4.82
N MET A 127 -1.49 23.20 5.18
CA MET A 127 -2.13 23.98 6.23
C MET A 127 -1.51 23.73 7.60
N LEU A 128 -1.02 22.53 7.86
CA LEU A 128 -0.39 22.18 9.15
C LEU A 128 1.11 22.51 9.16
N PHE A 129 1.84 22.18 8.08
CA PHE A 129 3.29 22.17 8.05
C PHE A 129 3.92 23.11 7.00
N GLY A 130 3.11 23.82 6.22
CA GLY A 130 3.62 24.78 5.22
C GLY A 130 4.33 25.98 5.84
N ARG A 131 4.82 26.91 5.00
CA ARG A 131 5.58 28.11 5.45
C ARG A 131 4.84 28.95 6.50
N ARG A 132 3.52 28.97 6.48
CA ARG A 132 2.64 29.59 7.47
C ARG A 132 1.65 28.58 8.05
N GLY A 133 2.10 27.33 8.19
CA GLY A 133 1.29 26.25 8.73
C GLY A 133 1.04 26.40 10.23
N PHE A 134 -0.09 25.89 10.69
CA PHE A 134 -0.49 25.95 12.09
C PHE A 134 0.58 25.41 13.04
N ILE A 135 1.17 24.26 12.72
CA ILE A 135 2.19 23.63 13.59
C ILE A 135 3.54 24.35 13.45
N THR A 136 3.98 24.58 12.21
CA THR A 136 5.30 25.14 11.95
C THR A 136 5.42 26.60 12.36
N TRP A 137 4.45 27.43 12.01
CA TRP A 137 4.52 28.86 12.23
C TRP A 137 3.83 29.30 13.54
N GLU A 138 2.56 28.93 13.75
CA GLU A 138 1.80 29.43 14.90
C GLU A 138 2.21 28.75 16.20
N MET A 139 2.49 27.41 16.17
CA MET A 139 2.80 26.66 17.38
C MET A 139 4.30 26.63 17.70
N LEU A 140 5.14 26.38 16.71
CA LEU A 140 6.59 26.17 16.90
C LEU A 140 7.43 27.39 16.52
N HIS A 141 6.86 28.39 15.85
CA HIS A 141 7.51 29.62 15.37
C HIS A 141 8.74 29.30 14.45
N LEU A 142 8.68 28.18 13.74
CA LEU A 142 9.73 27.73 12.87
C LEU A 142 9.56 28.30 11.46
N LYS A 143 10.60 28.90 10.90
CA LYS A 143 10.66 29.32 9.50
C LYS A 143 11.23 28.18 8.66
N VAL A 144 10.43 27.17 8.37
CA VAL A 144 10.83 26.00 7.58
C VAL A 144 10.12 26.05 6.24
N ASP A 145 10.87 25.78 5.17
CA ASP A 145 10.30 25.55 3.85
C ASP A 145 10.26 24.04 3.59
N LEU A 146 9.08 23.47 3.70
CA LEU A 146 8.86 22.02 3.48
C LEU A 146 8.44 21.69 2.04
N TYR A 147 8.48 22.68 1.12
CA TYR A 147 8.25 22.37 -0.29
C TYR A 147 9.47 21.68 -0.89
N GLY A 148 9.25 20.68 -1.74
CA GLY A 148 10.31 19.88 -2.35
C GLY A 148 10.40 18.45 -1.82
N PRO A 149 11.56 17.78 -1.91
CA PRO A 149 11.69 16.35 -1.65
C PRO A 149 11.32 15.96 -0.21
N VAL A 150 11.68 16.76 0.79
CA VAL A 150 11.41 16.47 2.20
C VAL A 150 9.92 16.59 2.52
N GLY A 151 9.27 17.64 2.01
CA GLY A 151 7.83 17.81 2.21
C GLY A 151 7.01 16.78 1.46
N LEU A 152 7.42 16.45 0.24
CA LEU A 152 6.77 15.39 -0.53
C LEU A 152 6.88 14.04 0.20
N TRP A 153 8.06 13.67 0.68
CA TRP A 153 8.27 12.48 1.49
C TRP A 153 7.36 12.45 2.72
N ALA A 154 7.32 13.55 3.50
CA ALA A 154 6.51 13.62 4.70
C ALA A 154 5.00 13.55 4.38
N ALA A 155 4.54 14.28 3.37
CA ALA A 155 3.14 14.29 2.93
C ALA A 155 2.70 12.90 2.46
N GLN A 156 3.47 12.23 1.62
CA GLN A 156 3.19 10.87 1.15
C GLN A 156 3.25 9.85 2.29
N THR A 157 4.20 9.98 3.23
CA THR A 157 4.26 9.11 4.41
C THR A 157 2.97 9.18 5.23
N ILE A 158 2.47 10.39 5.49
CA ILE A 158 1.22 10.61 6.23
C ILE A 158 0.01 10.09 5.44
N ALA A 159 -0.03 10.36 4.14
CA ALA A 159 -1.13 9.93 3.28
C ALA A 159 -1.24 8.40 3.16
N PHE A 160 -0.11 7.70 3.07
CA PHE A 160 -0.08 6.23 2.88
C PHE A 160 0.12 5.42 4.16
N PHE A 161 0.47 6.06 5.28
CA PHE A 161 0.54 5.42 6.59
C PHE A 161 -0.71 4.60 6.95
N PRO A 162 -1.96 5.08 6.74
CA PRO A 162 -3.14 4.30 7.09
C PRO A 162 -3.26 3.01 6.27
N LEU A 163 -2.91 3.05 4.99
CA LEU A 163 -2.93 1.87 4.11
C LEU A 163 -1.92 0.82 4.59
N ALA A 164 -0.71 1.26 4.96
CA ALA A 164 0.29 0.40 5.59
C ALA A 164 -0.24 -0.20 6.90
N TYR A 165 -0.82 0.64 7.78
CA TYR A 165 -1.39 0.21 9.04
C TYR A 165 -2.49 -0.86 8.89
N ILE A 166 -3.47 -0.65 7.98
CA ILE A 166 -4.57 -1.60 7.77
C ILE A 166 -4.03 -2.95 7.31
N THR A 167 -3.15 -2.93 6.29
CA THR A 167 -2.58 -4.14 5.69
C THR A 167 -1.76 -4.92 6.72
N ILE A 168 -0.87 -4.25 7.43
CA ILE A 168 -0.02 -4.87 8.45
C ILE A 168 -0.84 -5.36 9.65
N SER A 169 -1.83 -4.58 10.09
CA SER A 169 -2.72 -4.99 11.18
C SER A 169 -3.51 -6.25 10.84
N GLY A 170 -3.93 -6.40 9.57
CA GLY A 170 -4.55 -7.64 9.07
C GLY A 170 -3.61 -8.83 9.18
N VAL A 171 -2.35 -8.66 8.79
CA VAL A 171 -1.33 -9.72 8.88
C VAL A 171 -1.05 -10.10 10.34
N LEU A 172 -0.82 -9.11 11.20
CA LEU A 172 -0.52 -9.35 12.62
C LEU A 172 -1.66 -10.08 13.35
N LYS A 173 -2.92 -9.78 13.01
CA LYS A 173 -4.09 -10.48 13.57
C LYS A 173 -4.20 -11.94 13.16
N ASN A 174 -3.64 -12.30 12.01
CA ASN A 174 -3.67 -13.67 11.49
C ASN A 174 -2.52 -14.54 12.03
N ILE A 175 -1.54 -13.98 12.72
CA ILE A 175 -0.51 -14.75 13.40
C ILE A 175 -1.14 -15.53 14.57
N SER A 176 -0.96 -16.85 14.58
CA SER A 176 -1.50 -17.68 15.65
C SER A 176 -0.81 -17.38 16.99
N PRO A 177 -1.57 -17.03 18.03
CA PRO A 177 -1.01 -16.81 19.38
C PRO A 177 -0.27 -18.02 19.94
N ASN A 178 -0.65 -19.22 19.51
CA ASN A 178 -0.02 -20.46 19.98
C ASN A 178 1.46 -20.57 19.58
N LEU A 179 1.86 -19.98 18.45
CA LEU A 179 3.27 -19.96 18.03
C LEU A 179 4.11 -19.09 18.96
N GLU A 180 3.59 -17.96 19.41
CA GLU A 180 4.25 -17.08 20.35
C GLU A 180 4.30 -17.71 21.76
N LEU A 181 3.22 -18.35 22.19
CA LEU A 181 3.20 -19.10 23.46
C LEU A 181 4.19 -20.27 23.47
N ALA A 182 4.26 -21.05 22.38
CA ALA A 182 5.22 -22.13 22.24
C ALA A 182 6.67 -21.62 22.33
N ALA A 183 6.97 -20.50 21.65
CA ALA A 183 8.28 -19.87 21.75
C ALA A 183 8.60 -19.35 23.15
N GLN A 184 7.61 -18.80 23.85
CA GLN A 184 7.76 -18.36 25.24
C GLN A 184 8.04 -19.54 26.18
N ASN A 185 7.39 -20.68 25.99
CA ASN A 185 7.65 -21.91 26.74
C ASN A 185 9.06 -22.44 26.51
N LEU A 186 9.64 -22.20 25.32
CA LEU A 186 11.03 -22.50 25.00
C LEU A 186 12.03 -21.42 25.50
N GLY A 187 11.56 -20.43 26.26
CA GLY A 187 12.39 -19.39 26.88
C GLY A 187 12.56 -18.11 26.06
N ALA A 188 11.92 -17.97 24.88
CA ALA A 188 11.98 -16.73 24.11
C ALA A 188 11.17 -15.61 24.81
N LYS A 189 11.80 -14.45 25.07
CA LYS A 189 11.17 -13.32 25.76
C LYS A 189 11.50 -11.98 25.07
N GLY A 190 10.63 -10.99 25.24
CA GLY A 190 10.85 -9.60 24.86
C GLY A 190 11.32 -9.43 23.40
N TRP A 191 12.42 -8.71 23.21
CA TRP A 191 12.99 -8.42 21.90
C TRP A 191 13.39 -9.66 21.10
N TYR A 192 13.84 -10.71 21.77
CA TYR A 192 14.20 -11.96 21.12
C TYR A 192 12.96 -12.64 20.51
N LEU A 193 11.86 -12.75 21.25
CA LEU A 193 10.58 -13.26 20.75
C LEU A 193 10.08 -12.43 19.56
N PHE A 194 10.09 -11.11 19.68
CA PHE A 194 9.67 -10.19 18.62
C PHE A 194 10.46 -10.42 17.34
N ARG A 195 11.79 -10.42 17.40
CA ARG A 195 12.66 -10.53 16.22
C ARG A 195 12.63 -11.92 15.58
N THR A 196 12.55 -12.99 16.39
CA THR A 196 12.69 -14.37 15.90
C THR A 196 11.36 -15.00 15.49
N VAL A 197 10.26 -14.57 16.09
CA VAL A 197 8.92 -15.13 15.84
C VAL A 197 8.01 -14.12 15.16
N THR A 198 7.62 -13.06 15.87
CA THR A 198 6.61 -12.12 15.39
C THR A 198 7.01 -11.44 14.07
N LEU A 199 8.22 -10.89 14.01
CA LEU A 199 8.72 -10.20 12.81
C LEU A 199 8.90 -11.16 11.65
N ARG A 200 9.41 -12.36 11.87
CA ARG A 200 9.59 -13.38 10.81
C ARG A 200 8.24 -13.82 10.24
N LEU A 201 7.24 -14.05 11.09
CA LEU A 201 5.89 -14.41 10.64
C LEU A 201 5.18 -13.24 9.93
N ALA A 202 5.49 -12.00 10.32
CA ALA A 202 4.95 -10.81 9.69
C ALA A 202 5.65 -10.43 8.36
N THR A 203 6.89 -10.91 8.11
CA THR A 203 7.70 -10.50 6.94
C THR A 203 6.98 -10.62 5.60
N PRO A 204 6.28 -11.73 5.27
CA PRO A 204 5.58 -11.82 3.99
C PRO A 204 4.48 -10.77 3.84
N GLY A 205 3.76 -10.51 4.92
CA GLY A 205 2.74 -9.49 4.93
C GLY A 205 3.30 -8.06 4.88
N LEU A 206 4.45 -7.83 5.51
CA LEU A 206 5.19 -6.56 5.39
C LEU A 206 5.65 -6.32 3.96
N ALA A 207 6.17 -7.35 3.28
CA ALA A 207 6.54 -7.24 1.87
C ALA A 207 5.31 -6.93 0.98
N SER A 208 4.18 -7.59 1.23
CA SER A 208 2.93 -7.31 0.52
C SER A 208 2.42 -5.89 0.76
N ALA A 209 2.49 -5.42 2.01
CA ALA A 209 2.13 -4.05 2.36
C ALA A 209 3.07 -3.03 1.68
N PHE A 210 4.38 -3.33 1.63
CA PHE A 210 5.37 -2.49 0.96
C PHE A 210 5.06 -2.34 -0.54
N LEU A 211 4.76 -3.42 -1.22
CA LEU A 211 4.43 -3.38 -2.65
C LEU A 211 3.10 -2.65 -2.89
N LEU A 212 2.09 -2.88 -2.06
CA LEU A 212 0.78 -2.21 -2.17
C LEU A 212 0.90 -0.69 -1.95
N VAL A 213 1.60 -0.27 -0.91
CA VAL A 213 1.86 1.15 -0.62
C VAL A 213 2.73 1.76 -1.71
N GLY A 214 3.73 1.02 -2.20
CA GLY A 214 4.63 1.45 -3.28
C GLY A 214 3.89 1.75 -4.58
N ILE A 215 2.95 0.90 -4.99
CA ILE A 215 2.10 1.17 -6.16
C ILE A 215 1.31 2.48 -5.98
N ASN A 216 0.71 2.69 -4.81
CA ASN A 216 -0.05 3.90 -4.54
C ASN A 216 0.84 5.15 -4.49
N SER A 217 2.06 5.04 -3.95
CA SER A 217 3.02 6.14 -3.90
C SER A 217 3.58 6.51 -5.29
N LEU A 218 3.87 5.49 -6.14
CA LEU A 218 4.27 5.71 -7.53
C LEU A 218 3.19 6.42 -8.34
N ALA A 219 1.92 6.02 -8.15
CA ALA A 219 0.78 6.58 -8.86
C ALA A 219 0.24 7.90 -8.26
N ASP A 220 0.86 8.39 -7.17
CA ASP A 220 0.39 9.60 -6.51
C ASP A 220 0.69 10.85 -7.36
N PHE A 221 -0.37 11.58 -7.62
CA PHE A 221 -0.30 12.87 -8.32
C PHE A 221 -0.55 14.05 -7.38
N GLY A 222 -1.46 13.88 -6.41
CA GLY A 222 -1.96 14.98 -5.59
C GLY A 222 -0.93 15.60 -4.66
N ASN A 223 -0.18 14.77 -3.93
CA ASN A 223 0.85 15.28 -3.02
C ASN A 223 2.02 15.93 -3.78
N PRO A 224 2.61 15.32 -4.84
CA PRO A 224 3.66 15.95 -5.62
C PRO A 224 3.23 17.27 -6.24
N MET A 225 2.01 17.38 -6.75
CA MET A 225 1.48 18.59 -7.37
C MET A 225 1.40 19.77 -6.38
N LEU A 226 1.08 19.49 -5.12
CA LEU A 226 0.89 20.52 -4.10
C LEU A 226 2.16 20.84 -3.31
N VAL A 227 2.95 19.83 -2.98
CA VAL A 227 4.07 19.92 -2.02
C VAL A 227 5.42 19.79 -2.70
N GLY A 228 5.46 19.24 -3.93
CA GLY A 228 6.71 18.98 -4.65
C GLY A 228 7.56 20.22 -4.94
N GLY A 229 6.92 21.39 -5.15
CA GLY A 229 7.65 22.59 -5.54
C GLY A 229 8.43 22.38 -6.84
N ASN A 230 9.75 22.60 -6.81
CA ASN A 230 10.65 22.35 -7.96
C ASN A 230 11.08 20.88 -8.09
N TYR A 231 10.66 20.01 -7.18
CA TYR A 231 10.96 18.58 -7.22
C TYR A 231 9.87 17.85 -8.01
N HIS A 232 10.07 17.79 -9.33
CA HIS A 232 9.11 17.16 -10.23
C HIS A 232 9.24 15.63 -10.19
N VAL A 233 8.10 14.96 -10.28
CA VAL A 233 8.00 13.50 -10.47
C VAL A 233 7.25 13.21 -11.76
N LEU A 234 7.35 11.99 -12.30
CA LEU A 234 6.76 11.63 -13.60
C LEU A 234 5.28 11.99 -13.71
N ALA A 235 4.50 11.79 -12.65
CA ALA A 235 3.07 12.10 -12.68
C ALA A 235 2.79 13.59 -12.89
N THR A 236 3.50 14.46 -12.17
CA THR A 236 3.36 15.92 -12.32
C THR A 236 3.99 16.43 -13.60
N GLU A 237 5.14 15.86 -14.01
CA GLU A 237 5.81 16.26 -15.22
C GLU A 237 4.98 15.91 -16.48
N ALA A 238 4.42 14.68 -16.54
CA ALA A 238 3.52 14.29 -17.62
C ALA A 238 2.32 15.25 -17.74
N TYR A 239 1.75 15.68 -16.62
CA TYR A 239 0.68 16.66 -16.59
C TYR A 239 1.15 18.04 -17.09
N THR A 240 2.33 18.49 -16.66
CA THR A 240 2.89 19.79 -17.08
C THR A 240 3.22 19.82 -18.58
N GLN A 241 3.73 18.72 -19.14
CA GLN A 241 3.98 18.59 -20.57
C GLN A 241 2.68 18.75 -21.38
N VAL A 242 1.59 18.12 -20.93
CA VAL A 242 0.29 18.23 -21.63
C VAL A 242 -0.37 19.60 -21.46
N THR A 243 -0.39 20.14 -20.25
CA THR A 243 -1.19 21.35 -19.94
C THR A 243 -0.39 22.65 -20.03
N GLY A 244 0.91 22.60 -19.75
CA GLY A 244 1.80 23.76 -19.76
C GLY A 244 2.57 23.92 -21.07
N ALA A 245 3.24 22.86 -21.52
CA ALA A 245 4.04 22.88 -22.75
C ALA A 245 3.25 22.55 -24.02
N TRP A 246 2.01 22.07 -23.91
CA TRP A 246 1.18 21.58 -25.02
C TRP A 246 1.84 20.45 -25.83
N ASP A 247 2.77 19.72 -25.21
CA ASP A 247 3.48 18.58 -25.80
C ASP A 247 2.77 17.26 -25.38
N LEU A 248 1.68 16.94 -26.07
CA LEU A 248 0.90 15.73 -25.81
C LEU A 248 1.71 14.44 -26.05
N PRO A 249 2.55 14.33 -27.10
CA PRO A 249 3.41 13.15 -27.28
C PRO A 249 4.37 12.91 -26.12
N MET A 250 5.04 13.96 -25.61
CA MET A 250 5.95 13.83 -24.48
C MET A 250 5.19 13.48 -23.18
N GLY A 251 4.06 14.13 -22.92
CA GLY A 251 3.21 13.79 -21.76
C GLY A 251 2.72 12.35 -21.79
N ALA A 252 2.37 11.82 -22.99
CA ALA A 252 2.02 10.41 -23.17
C ALA A 252 3.23 9.50 -22.92
N THR A 253 4.41 9.85 -23.41
CA THR A 253 5.66 9.11 -23.18
C THR A 253 5.97 8.98 -21.68
N LEU A 254 5.96 10.09 -20.94
CA LEU A 254 6.22 10.10 -19.51
C LEU A 254 5.16 9.31 -18.72
N SER A 255 3.91 9.34 -19.16
CA SER A 255 2.84 8.52 -18.58
C SER A 255 3.13 7.02 -18.75
N VAL A 256 3.65 6.59 -19.90
CA VAL A 256 4.07 5.18 -20.10
C VAL A 256 5.26 4.84 -19.20
N PHE A 257 6.24 5.73 -19.08
CA PHE A 257 7.37 5.55 -18.13
C PHE A 257 6.93 5.42 -16.68
N LEU A 258 5.83 6.05 -16.29
CA LEU A 258 5.23 5.88 -14.95
C LEU A 258 4.52 4.52 -14.81
N VAL A 259 3.86 4.06 -15.87
CA VAL A 259 3.14 2.77 -15.86
C VAL A 259 4.10 1.59 -15.76
N ILE A 260 5.28 1.64 -16.37
CA ILE A 260 6.25 0.54 -16.38
C ILE A 260 6.66 0.12 -14.96
N PRO A 261 7.23 0.98 -14.09
CA PRO A 261 7.61 0.58 -12.74
C PRO A 261 6.39 0.16 -11.90
N THR A 262 5.24 0.80 -12.10
CA THR A 262 4.00 0.45 -11.41
C THR A 262 3.56 -0.97 -11.78
N LEU A 263 3.60 -1.36 -13.06
CA LEU A 263 3.31 -2.72 -13.52
C LEU A 263 4.33 -3.74 -13.01
N ILE A 264 5.61 -3.39 -13.00
CA ILE A 264 6.66 -4.27 -12.46
C ILE A 264 6.36 -4.58 -10.98
N VAL A 265 6.09 -3.55 -10.18
CA VAL A 265 5.74 -3.71 -8.76
C VAL A 265 4.46 -4.53 -8.59
N PHE A 266 3.44 -4.27 -9.43
CA PHE A 266 2.18 -5.03 -9.43
C PHE A 266 2.39 -6.52 -9.74
N PHE A 267 3.15 -6.86 -10.78
CA PHE A 267 3.42 -8.27 -11.12
C PHE A 267 4.28 -8.95 -10.05
N VAL A 268 5.27 -8.25 -9.50
CA VAL A 268 6.05 -8.76 -8.36
C VAL A 268 5.15 -9.03 -7.16
N GLN A 269 4.24 -8.10 -6.84
CA GLN A 269 3.27 -8.27 -5.76
C GLN A 269 2.39 -9.49 -5.99
N ARG A 270 1.80 -9.61 -7.17
CA ARG A 270 0.90 -10.72 -7.51
C ARG A 270 1.65 -12.07 -7.42
N TYR A 271 2.82 -12.16 -8.05
CA TYR A 271 3.61 -13.39 -8.02
C TYR A 271 4.08 -13.74 -6.59
N TYR A 272 4.50 -12.74 -5.82
CA TYR A 272 4.95 -12.95 -4.44
C TYR A 272 3.80 -13.42 -3.53
N LEU A 273 2.61 -12.83 -3.67
CA LEU A 273 1.42 -13.22 -2.90
C LEU A 273 0.95 -14.65 -3.24
N GLU A 274 0.89 -14.98 -4.52
CA GLU A 274 0.47 -16.32 -4.97
C GLU A 274 1.44 -17.40 -4.48
N LYS A 275 2.74 -17.17 -4.53
CA LYS A 275 3.76 -18.14 -4.11
C LYS A 275 3.87 -18.28 -2.59
N ASN A 276 3.65 -17.20 -1.86
CA ASN A 276 3.75 -17.15 -0.40
C ASN A 276 2.37 -17.15 0.29
N SER A 277 1.35 -17.68 -0.39
CA SER A 277 0.10 -18.07 0.26
C SER A 277 0.45 -19.11 1.31
N TYR A 278 0.83 -18.63 2.49
CA TYR A 278 1.07 -19.49 3.63
C TYR A 278 -0.23 -20.24 3.91
N VAL A 279 -0.19 -21.53 3.67
CA VAL A 279 -1.15 -22.49 4.23
C VAL A 279 -1.19 -22.17 5.72
N THR A 280 -2.21 -21.45 6.13
CA THR A 280 -2.56 -21.38 7.54
C THR A 280 -2.69 -22.82 7.97
N VAL A 281 -1.73 -23.29 8.76
CA VAL A 281 -1.83 -24.60 9.41
C VAL A 281 -3.21 -24.60 10.04
N THR A 282 -4.06 -25.47 9.53
CA THR A 282 -5.49 -25.59 9.81
C THR A 282 -5.75 -25.74 11.32
N GLY A 283 -5.72 -24.63 12.02
CA GLY A 283 -6.25 -24.45 13.33
C GLY A 283 -7.23 -23.29 13.24
N LYS A 284 -8.49 -23.50 13.61
CA LYS A 284 -9.44 -22.41 13.77
C LYS A 284 -8.76 -21.26 14.52
N PRO A 285 -8.83 -20.00 14.07
CA PRO A 285 -8.23 -18.91 14.80
C PRO A 285 -8.83 -18.90 16.20
N VAL A 286 -8.02 -19.20 17.19
CA VAL A 286 -8.41 -19.03 18.59
C VAL A 286 -8.56 -17.53 18.80
N ALA A 287 -9.78 -17.09 18.96
CA ALA A 287 -10.09 -15.70 19.20
C ALA A 287 -9.46 -15.27 20.55
N GLY A 288 -8.31 -14.62 20.47
CA GLY A 288 -7.61 -14.10 21.63
C GLY A 288 -6.20 -13.67 21.26
N LEU A 289 -6.00 -12.36 21.05
CA LEU A 289 -4.67 -11.79 20.98
C LEU A 289 -4.00 -11.95 22.36
N ILE A 290 -2.79 -12.48 22.40
CA ILE A 290 -1.97 -12.46 23.62
C ILE A 290 -1.63 -11.00 23.88
N ARG A 291 -2.28 -10.45 24.89
CA ARG A 291 -1.91 -9.11 25.37
C ARG A 291 -0.61 -9.24 26.15
N VAL A 292 0.39 -8.45 25.80
CA VAL A 292 1.59 -8.28 26.62
C VAL A 292 1.16 -7.57 27.90
N THR A 293 0.77 -8.36 28.89
CA THR A 293 0.52 -7.85 30.25
C THR A 293 1.86 -7.73 30.95
N ALA A 294 2.13 -6.58 31.55
CA ALA A 294 3.28 -6.41 32.44
C ALA A 294 3.21 -7.47 33.54
N VAL A 295 4.36 -8.05 33.85
CA VAL A 295 4.57 -9.20 34.76
C VAL A 295 3.92 -9.07 36.14
N SER A 296 3.45 -7.88 36.54
CA SER A 296 2.80 -7.60 37.83
C SER A 296 1.49 -8.34 38.09
N TYR A 297 0.77 -8.80 37.07
CA TYR A 297 -0.53 -9.44 37.28
C TYR A 297 -0.49 -10.96 37.47
N THR A 298 0.62 -11.61 37.14
CA THR A 298 0.74 -13.08 37.33
C THR A 298 0.92 -13.48 38.78
N HIS A 299 1.46 -12.63 39.62
CA HIS A 299 1.62 -12.94 41.06
C HIS A 299 0.33 -12.84 41.88
N LEU A 300 -0.61 -11.95 41.51
CA LEU A 300 -1.88 -11.82 42.21
C LEU A 300 -2.85 -12.98 41.95
N ARG A 301 -2.85 -13.54 40.71
CA ARG A 301 -3.70 -14.68 40.39
C ARG A 301 -3.22 -16.01 40.99
N ALA A 302 -1.93 -16.16 41.25
CA ALA A 302 -1.39 -17.34 41.93
C ALA A 302 -1.76 -17.39 43.42
N HIS A 303 -2.07 -16.24 44.01
CA HIS A 303 -2.55 -16.16 45.43
C HIS A 303 -4.06 -16.44 45.55
N GLU A 304 -4.87 -16.07 44.56
CA GLU A 304 -6.33 -16.32 44.62
C GLU A 304 -6.69 -17.79 44.41
N THR A 305 -5.91 -18.52 43.62
CA THR A 305 -6.13 -19.97 43.44
C THR A 305 -5.75 -20.81 44.66
N LYS A 306 -4.92 -20.31 45.55
CA LYS A 306 -4.61 -20.99 46.81
C LYS A 306 -5.64 -20.75 47.90
N ALA A 307 -6.45 -19.70 47.82
CA ALA A 307 -7.46 -19.36 48.82
C ALA A 307 -8.80 -20.11 48.61
N ASN A 308 -9.01 -20.74 47.45
CA ASN A 308 -10.25 -21.47 47.13
C ASN A 308 -10.12 -23.00 47.24
N ILE A 309 -9.08 -23.52 47.90
CA ILE A 309 -8.91 -24.96 48.17
C ILE A 309 -8.79 -25.16 49.69
N VAL A 310 -9.78 -24.69 50.42
CA VAL A 310 -10.04 -25.14 51.83
C VAL A 310 -11.55 -25.25 51.98
#